data_aaf3fb0259a8a2f31c3ee52500b9ef97
#
_entry.id   aaf3fb0259a8a2f31c3ee52500b9ef97
#
_cell.length_a   1.000
_cell.length_b   1.000
_cell.length_c   1.000
_cell.angle_alpha   90.00
_cell.angle_beta   90.00
_cell.angle_gamma   90.00
#
_symmetry.space_group_name_H-M   'P 1'
#
loop_
_entity.id
_entity.type
_entity.pdbx_description
1 polymer ?
#
loop_
_entity_poly.entity_id
_entity_poly.type
_entity_poly.pdbx_seq_one_letter_code
_entity_poly.pdbx_strand_id
1 'polypeptide(L)'
;MNITINDLFDAGVHFGHQLRRWNPKFREFVFRHQDGVSIIDLEKTYECLEKASKFVEDTVASGKDILFVATKRQAQDLIRDAAKSCNMPYAVNRWLGGCLTNFETLKGSLEKYRKYLRMEADGSLDKMNKKEAAVIKRSMVRMERGFEGLLEFYKLPGAVFVIDIKNEEIAVNEAKRLHIPAVGLVDTNSDPAQVAFPIPGNDDAVKSLRTIVSVITDAVQAGLNRRAIEAEAKKAAAPAKQEITPANEAAGDVTISAELLKDNMLAEKKPARGRATTRKPAARKPRSAKPAAATATAE
;
A
#
# COMPACT_ATOMS: atom_id res chain seq x y z
N MET A 1 -19.57 14.34 6.01
CA MET A 1 -20.04 12.94 6.18
C MET A 1 -21.56 12.95 6.09
N ASN A 2 -22.17 12.16 5.18
CA ASN A 2 -23.63 12.17 4.92
C ASN A 2 -24.32 10.92 5.51
N ILE A 3 -23.95 10.54 6.73
CA ILE A 3 -24.51 9.37 7.40
C ILE A 3 -25.05 9.78 8.78
N THR A 4 -26.13 9.15 9.21
CA THR A 4 -26.73 9.37 10.52
C THR A 4 -26.54 8.16 11.43
N ILE A 5 -26.73 8.33 12.74
CA ILE A 5 -26.69 7.21 13.70
C ILE A 5 -27.80 6.19 13.38
N ASN A 6 -28.95 6.63 12.85
CA ASN A 6 -30.01 5.72 12.43
C ASN A 6 -29.60 4.83 11.26
N ASP A 7 -28.83 5.37 10.30
CA ASP A 7 -28.32 4.57 9.18
C ASP A 7 -27.33 3.50 9.67
N LEU A 8 -26.49 3.81 10.67
CA LEU A 8 -25.62 2.85 11.31
C LEU A 8 -26.40 1.76 12.05
N PHE A 9 -27.50 2.13 12.70
CA PHE A 9 -28.38 1.20 13.39
C PHE A 9 -29.06 0.24 12.40
N ASP A 10 -29.64 0.76 11.32
CA ASP A 10 -30.35 -0.01 10.28
C ASP A 10 -29.38 -0.93 9.50
N ALA A 11 -28.13 -0.52 9.38
CA ALA A 11 -27.07 -1.35 8.82
C ALA A 11 -26.58 -2.47 9.75
N GLY A 12 -26.97 -2.44 11.04
CA GLY A 12 -26.59 -3.43 12.03
C GLY A 12 -25.13 -3.32 12.50
N VAL A 13 -24.56 -2.12 12.47
CA VAL A 13 -23.19 -1.85 12.91
C VAL A 13 -23.00 -2.11 14.40
N HIS A 14 -24.05 -1.98 15.18
CA HIS A 14 -24.05 -2.15 16.64
C HIS A 14 -23.92 -3.61 17.12
N PHE A 15 -24.11 -4.59 16.25
CA PHE A 15 -23.95 -5.98 16.65
C PHE A 15 -22.47 -6.39 16.68
N GLY A 16 -22.00 -6.82 17.83
CA GLY A 16 -20.68 -7.42 17.97
C GLY A 16 -20.72 -8.93 18.05
N HIS A 17 -19.62 -9.54 18.41
CA HIS A 17 -19.47 -10.97 18.59
C HIS A 17 -20.08 -11.46 19.91
N GLN A 18 -20.23 -12.80 20.01
CA GLN A 18 -20.61 -13.47 21.23
C GLN A 18 -19.63 -13.17 22.37
N LEU A 19 -20.14 -13.06 23.62
CA LEU A 19 -19.35 -12.79 24.84
C LEU A 19 -18.14 -13.72 24.99
N ARG A 20 -18.23 -14.99 24.55
CA ARG A 20 -17.12 -15.94 24.61
C ARG A 20 -15.89 -15.49 23.79
N ARG A 21 -16.08 -14.66 22.77
CA ARG A 21 -15.02 -14.15 21.88
C ARG A 21 -14.62 -12.72 22.18
N TRP A 22 -15.28 -12.10 23.15
CA TRP A 22 -15.08 -10.70 23.48
C TRP A 22 -13.67 -10.41 24.02
N ASN A 23 -13.12 -9.27 23.62
CA ASN A 23 -11.84 -8.77 24.12
C ASN A 23 -12.09 -7.70 25.21
N PRO A 24 -11.56 -7.86 26.44
CA PRO A 24 -11.72 -6.87 27.51
C PRO A 24 -11.24 -5.47 27.16
N LYS A 25 -10.26 -5.33 26.28
CA LYS A 25 -9.74 -4.02 25.83
C LYS A 25 -10.74 -3.23 24.99
N PHE A 26 -11.74 -3.89 24.43
CA PHE A 26 -12.82 -3.26 23.68
C PHE A 26 -13.92 -2.67 24.59
N ARG A 27 -13.83 -2.81 25.90
CA ARG A 27 -14.84 -2.41 26.89
C ARG A 27 -15.33 -0.96 26.73
N GLU A 28 -14.44 -0.06 26.37
CA GLU A 28 -14.76 1.36 26.18
C GLU A 28 -15.83 1.60 25.12
N PHE A 29 -15.93 0.76 24.08
CA PHE A 29 -16.86 0.86 22.96
C PHE A 29 -18.10 -0.01 23.11
N VAL A 30 -18.24 -0.76 24.21
CA VAL A 30 -19.42 -1.59 24.47
C VAL A 30 -20.48 -0.77 25.18
N PHE A 31 -21.67 -0.73 24.61
CA PHE A 31 -22.85 -0.13 25.24
C PHE A 31 -23.42 -1.05 26.31
N ARG A 32 -23.70 -2.32 25.95
CA ARG A 32 -24.20 -3.37 26.85
C ARG A 32 -23.99 -4.77 26.28
N HIS A 33 -24.24 -5.77 27.12
CA HIS A 33 -24.33 -7.15 26.68
C HIS A 33 -25.80 -7.59 26.75
N GLN A 34 -26.32 -8.16 25.67
CA GLN A 34 -27.69 -8.64 25.57
C GLN A 34 -27.70 -9.98 24.83
N ASP A 35 -28.48 -10.96 25.38
CA ASP A 35 -28.66 -12.29 24.79
C ASP A 35 -27.36 -13.00 24.39
N GLY A 36 -26.29 -12.81 25.19
CA GLY A 36 -24.99 -13.41 24.94
C GLY A 36 -24.14 -12.77 23.84
N VAL A 37 -24.59 -11.60 23.32
CA VAL A 37 -23.89 -10.80 22.31
C VAL A 37 -23.52 -9.44 22.89
N SER A 38 -22.37 -8.91 22.50
CA SER A 38 -21.95 -7.57 22.86
C SER A 38 -22.56 -6.56 21.90
N ILE A 39 -23.16 -5.49 22.42
CA ILE A 39 -23.72 -4.38 21.64
C ILE A 39 -22.73 -3.21 21.68
N ILE A 40 -22.36 -2.72 20.51
CA ILE A 40 -21.43 -1.61 20.31
C ILE A 40 -22.17 -0.30 20.45
N ASP A 41 -21.53 0.69 21.05
CA ASP A 41 -22.02 2.05 21.21
C ASP A 41 -21.90 2.81 19.87
N LEU A 42 -23.05 3.14 19.26
CA LEU A 42 -23.10 3.81 17.97
C LEU A 42 -22.69 5.28 18.02
N GLU A 43 -22.86 5.96 19.16
CA GLU A 43 -22.40 7.34 19.32
C GLU A 43 -20.88 7.42 19.21
N LYS A 44 -20.18 6.52 19.91
CA LYS A 44 -18.72 6.40 19.81
C LYS A 44 -18.25 5.93 18.43
N THR A 45 -19.01 5.02 17.81
CA THR A 45 -18.74 4.60 16.42
C THR A 45 -18.80 5.80 15.47
N TYR A 46 -19.83 6.63 15.61
CA TYR A 46 -20.01 7.82 14.79
C TYR A 46 -18.86 8.82 14.97
N GLU A 47 -18.48 9.13 16.21
CA GLU A 47 -17.34 10.02 16.51
C GLU A 47 -16.01 9.48 15.94
N CYS A 48 -15.77 8.19 16.11
CA CYS A 48 -14.55 7.55 15.59
C CYS A 48 -14.53 7.54 14.07
N LEU A 49 -15.67 7.28 13.43
CA LEU A 49 -15.82 7.28 11.98
C LEU A 49 -15.61 8.70 11.40
N GLU A 50 -16.10 9.74 12.07
CA GLU A 50 -15.86 11.13 11.67
C GLU A 50 -14.37 11.49 11.73
N LYS A 51 -13.69 11.15 12.83
CA LYS A 51 -12.25 11.37 12.99
C LYS A 51 -11.45 10.61 11.92
N ALA A 52 -11.82 9.36 11.65
CA ALA A 52 -11.19 8.52 10.64
C ALA A 52 -11.40 9.07 9.22
N SER A 53 -12.64 9.47 8.89
CA SER A 53 -13.00 10.07 7.60
C SER A 53 -12.20 11.34 7.32
N LYS A 54 -12.11 12.26 8.29
CA LYS A 54 -11.33 13.49 8.18
C LYS A 54 -9.84 13.20 8.00
N PHE A 55 -9.29 12.26 8.75
CA PHE A 55 -7.89 11.85 8.61
C PHE A 55 -7.61 11.27 7.22
N VAL A 56 -8.50 10.43 6.69
CA VAL A 56 -8.39 9.85 5.34
C VAL A 56 -8.42 10.95 4.28
N GLU A 57 -9.38 11.89 4.37
CA GLU A 57 -9.47 13.04 3.46
C GLU A 57 -8.18 13.86 3.44
N ASP A 58 -7.67 14.25 4.62
CA ASP A 58 -6.43 15.04 4.74
C ASP A 58 -5.20 14.30 4.21
N THR A 59 -5.13 12.98 4.42
CA THR A 59 -4.04 12.13 3.90
C THR A 59 -4.04 12.10 2.38
N VAL A 60 -5.21 11.91 1.75
CA VAL A 60 -5.35 11.90 0.29
C VAL A 60 -5.12 13.28 -0.30
N ALA A 61 -5.62 14.34 0.31
CA ALA A 61 -5.38 15.73 -0.09
C ALA A 61 -3.88 16.07 -0.08
N SER A 62 -3.11 15.51 0.86
CA SER A 62 -1.65 15.66 0.90
C SER A 62 -0.89 14.93 -0.23
N GLY A 63 -1.61 14.20 -1.08
CA GLY A 63 -1.05 13.47 -2.24
C GLY A 63 -0.55 12.07 -1.93
N LYS A 64 -0.94 11.48 -0.81
CA LYS A 64 -0.61 10.10 -0.43
C LYS A 64 -1.79 9.18 -0.74
N ASP A 65 -1.47 7.93 -1.06
CA ASP A 65 -2.49 6.91 -1.35
C ASP A 65 -2.90 6.17 -0.08
N ILE A 66 -4.11 5.61 -0.08
CA ILE A 66 -4.64 4.74 0.97
C ILE A 66 -4.63 3.31 0.46
N LEU A 67 -4.03 2.38 1.22
CA LEU A 67 -4.06 0.96 0.90
C LEU A 67 -5.27 0.31 1.60
N PHE A 68 -6.19 -0.25 0.81
CA PHE A 68 -7.35 -0.97 1.32
C PHE A 68 -7.00 -2.45 1.55
N VAL A 69 -7.32 -2.98 2.74
CA VAL A 69 -7.00 -4.36 3.12
C VAL A 69 -8.22 -5.04 3.71
N ALA A 70 -8.66 -6.13 3.07
CA ALA A 70 -9.73 -6.97 3.57
C ALA A 70 -9.68 -8.36 2.94
N THR A 71 -9.24 -9.36 3.66
CA THR A 71 -9.26 -10.76 3.16
C THR A 71 -10.51 -11.53 3.54
N LYS A 72 -11.40 -10.94 4.37
CA LYS A 72 -12.68 -11.52 4.77
C LYS A 72 -13.63 -11.59 3.57
N ARG A 73 -14.22 -12.77 3.31
CA ARG A 73 -15.06 -13.01 2.10
C ARG A 73 -16.18 -12.00 1.92
N GLN A 74 -16.83 -11.58 3.01
CA GLN A 74 -17.92 -10.62 2.99
C GLN A 74 -17.48 -9.21 2.55
N ALA A 75 -16.20 -8.88 2.76
CA ALA A 75 -15.63 -7.57 2.48
C ALA A 75 -14.87 -7.48 1.14
N GLN A 76 -14.44 -8.62 0.57
CA GLN A 76 -13.56 -8.66 -0.60
C GLN A 76 -14.10 -7.86 -1.79
N ASP A 77 -15.33 -8.15 -2.20
CA ASP A 77 -15.94 -7.50 -3.38
C ASP A 77 -16.22 -6.02 -3.10
N LEU A 78 -16.72 -5.70 -1.90
CA LEU A 78 -16.97 -4.31 -1.50
C LEU A 78 -15.70 -3.47 -1.53
N ILE A 79 -14.61 -3.98 -0.99
CA ILE A 79 -13.31 -3.28 -0.99
C ILE A 79 -12.71 -3.19 -2.38
N ARG A 80 -12.84 -4.24 -3.20
CA ARG A 80 -12.38 -4.21 -4.60
C ARG A 80 -13.08 -3.10 -5.39
N ASP A 81 -14.39 -3.01 -5.28
CA ASP A 81 -15.19 -2.02 -5.99
C ASP A 81 -14.91 -0.61 -5.48
N ALA A 82 -14.85 -0.42 -4.16
CA ALA A 82 -14.52 0.84 -3.52
C ALA A 82 -13.12 1.35 -3.93
N ALA A 83 -12.10 0.52 -3.85
CA ALA A 83 -10.75 0.87 -4.21
C ALA A 83 -10.61 1.21 -5.70
N LYS A 84 -11.26 0.43 -6.58
CA LYS A 84 -11.31 0.71 -8.03
C LYS A 84 -11.99 2.04 -8.34
N SER A 85 -13.08 2.39 -7.64
CA SER A 85 -13.78 3.66 -7.85
C SER A 85 -12.95 4.89 -7.50
N CYS A 86 -11.99 4.74 -6.58
CA CYS A 86 -11.08 5.79 -6.13
C CYS A 86 -9.68 5.69 -6.73
N ASN A 87 -9.42 4.69 -7.57
CA ASN A 87 -8.09 4.38 -8.11
C ASN A 87 -7.02 4.23 -7.01
N MET A 88 -7.36 3.52 -5.92
CA MET A 88 -6.49 3.25 -4.78
C MET A 88 -6.02 1.79 -4.78
N PRO A 89 -4.80 1.51 -4.28
CA PRO A 89 -4.31 0.14 -4.15
C PRO A 89 -5.12 -0.67 -3.13
N TYR A 90 -5.26 -1.98 -3.37
CA TYR A 90 -6.00 -2.87 -2.48
C TYR A 90 -5.39 -4.27 -2.39
N ALA A 91 -5.64 -4.95 -1.26
CA ALA A 91 -5.29 -6.35 -1.02
C ALA A 91 -6.52 -7.09 -0.45
N VAL A 92 -7.19 -7.90 -1.29
CA VAL A 92 -8.46 -8.57 -0.92
C VAL A 92 -8.34 -10.11 -0.88
N ASN A 93 -7.45 -10.72 -1.65
CA ASN A 93 -7.36 -12.16 -1.70
C ASN A 93 -6.52 -12.73 -0.55
N ARG A 94 -5.33 -12.19 -0.37
CA ARG A 94 -4.40 -12.59 0.70
C ARG A 94 -3.39 -11.48 0.94
N TRP A 95 -3.14 -11.16 2.21
CA TRP A 95 -2.01 -10.32 2.57
C TRP A 95 -0.69 -11.03 2.29
N LEU A 96 0.19 -10.39 1.56
CA LEU A 96 1.53 -10.90 1.32
C LEU A 96 2.45 -10.39 2.43
N GLY A 97 2.97 -11.31 3.24
CA GLY A 97 3.92 -10.95 4.29
C GLY A 97 5.13 -10.19 3.71
N GLY A 98 5.46 -9.03 4.31
CA GLY A 98 6.48 -8.13 3.78
C GLY A 98 5.96 -7.14 2.75
N CYS A 99 4.65 -7.02 2.55
CA CYS A 99 4.06 -6.09 1.57
C CYS A 99 4.47 -4.64 1.83
N LEU A 100 4.58 -4.25 3.08
CA LEU A 100 5.06 -2.93 3.48
C LEU A 100 6.53 -2.98 3.93
N THR A 101 6.90 -3.90 4.82
CA THR A 101 8.23 -3.97 5.44
C THR A 101 9.34 -4.41 4.48
N ASN A 102 9.02 -5.18 3.44
CA ASN A 102 9.95 -5.62 2.39
C ASN A 102 9.50 -5.12 1.00
N PHE A 103 9.15 -3.85 0.95
CA PHE A 103 8.55 -3.22 -0.23
C PHE A 103 9.42 -3.32 -1.50
N GLU A 104 10.74 -3.19 -1.37
CA GLU A 104 11.66 -3.29 -2.53
C GLU A 104 11.61 -4.67 -3.21
N THR A 105 11.55 -5.75 -2.42
CA THR A 105 11.41 -7.11 -2.97
C THR A 105 10.04 -7.31 -3.61
N LEU A 106 8.97 -6.76 -2.99
CA LEU A 106 7.63 -6.77 -3.55
C LEU A 106 7.60 -6.06 -4.91
N LYS A 107 8.21 -4.87 -5.00
CA LYS A 107 8.29 -4.07 -6.21
C LYS A 107 8.94 -4.85 -7.36
N GLY A 108 10.06 -5.53 -7.10
CA GLY A 108 10.68 -6.41 -8.11
C GLY A 108 9.76 -7.54 -8.59
N SER A 109 8.95 -8.11 -7.68
CA SER A 109 7.96 -9.13 -8.02
C SER A 109 6.79 -8.56 -8.84
N LEU A 110 6.33 -7.34 -8.53
CA LEU A 110 5.30 -6.61 -9.29
C LEU A 110 5.81 -6.25 -10.69
N GLU A 111 7.04 -5.80 -10.82
CA GLU A 111 7.65 -5.51 -12.14
C GLU A 111 7.73 -6.76 -13.01
N LYS A 112 8.09 -7.90 -12.40
CA LYS A 112 8.07 -9.19 -13.09
C LYS A 112 6.67 -9.57 -13.56
N TYR A 113 5.65 -9.36 -12.72
CA TYR A 113 4.26 -9.62 -13.08
C TYR A 113 3.77 -8.70 -14.21
N ARG A 114 4.04 -7.39 -14.13
CA ARG A 114 3.77 -6.42 -15.22
C ARG A 114 4.45 -6.83 -16.53
N LYS A 115 5.70 -7.32 -16.46
CA LYS A 115 6.41 -7.83 -17.65
C LYS A 115 5.66 -9.00 -18.27
N TYR A 116 5.19 -9.94 -17.46
CA TYR A 116 4.43 -11.10 -17.94
C TYR A 116 3.10 -10.69 -18.59
N LEU A 117 2.38 -9.74 -18.00
CA LEU A 117 1.14 -9.19 -18.58
C LEU A 117 1.40 -8.53 -19.95
N ARG A 118 2.50 -7.79 -20.09
CA ARG A 118 2.89 -7.22 -21.39
C ARG A 118 3.21 -8.31 -22.41
N MET A 119 3.96 -9.33 -22.01
CA MET A 119 4.29 -10.46 -22.91
C MET A 119 3.04 -11.21 -23.37
N GLU A 120 2.00 -11.29 -22.54
CA GLU A 120 0.71 -11.87 -22.92
C GLU A 120 -0.04 -10.97 -23.91
N ALA A 121 -0.13 -9.67 -23.62
CA ALA A 121 -0.77 -8.68 -24.49
C ALA A 121 -0.09 -8.56 -25.87
N ASP A 122 1.25 -8.63 -25.92
CA ASP A 122 2.04 -8.54 -27.15
C ASP A 122 2.08 -9.87 -27.95
N GLY A 123 1.46 -10.94 -27.45
CA GLY A 123 1.50 -12.27 -28.09
C GLY A 123 2.91 -12.92 -28.08
N SER A 124 3.84 -12.37 -27.31
CA SER A 124 5.21 -12.89 -27.20
C SER A 124 5.26 -14.28 -26.57
N LEU A 125 4.28 -14.61 -25.70
CA LEU A 125 4.17 -15.93 -25.08
C LEU A 125 3.88 -17.04 -26.09
N ASP A 126 3.18 -16.76 -27.18
CA ASP A 126 2.82 -17.75 -28.20
C ASP A 126 4.00 -18.04 -29.15
N LYS A 127 4.97 -17.13 -29.22
CA LYS A 127 6.22 -17.29 -29.97
C LYS A 127 7.30 -18.05 -29.21
N MET A 128 7.11 -18.29 -27.92
CA MET A 128 8.06 -18.99 -27.05
C MET A 128 7.87 -20.51 -27.11
N ASN A 129 8.86 -21.26 -26.57
CA ASN A 129 8.70 -22.70 -26.40
C ASN A 129 7.49 -23.02 -25.52
N LYS A 130 6.63 -23.96 -25.96
CA LYS A 130 5.40 -24.35 -25.23
C LYS A 130 5.62 -24.69 -23.76
N LYS A 131 6.75 -25.31 -23.41
CA LYS A 131 7.09 -25.62 -22.00
C LYS A 131 7.35 -24.35 -21.18
N GLU A 132 8.08 -23.39 -21.73
CA GLU A 132 8.40 -22.11 -21.07
C GLU A 132 7.14 -21.25 -20.91
N ALA A 133 6.34 -21.11 -21.98
CA ALA A 133 5.07 -20.40 -21.94
C ALA A 133 4.12 -20.97 -20.88
N ALA A 134 4.03 -22.30 -20.75
CA ALA A 134 3.22 -22.95 -19.72
C ALA A 134 3.72 -22.68 -18.29
N VAL A 135 5.04 -22.55 -18.07
CA VAL A 135 5.61 -22.17 -16.76
C VAL A 135 5.26 -20.73 -16.42
N ILE A 136 5.39 -19.81 -17.40
CA ILE A 136 5.04 -18.41 -17.22
C ILE A 136 3.55 -18.25 -16.92
N LYS A 137 2.65 -18.84 -17.69
CA LYS A 137 1.20 -18.79 -17.48
C LYS A 137 0.81 -19.29 -16.08
N ARG A 138 1.37 -20.41 -15.62
CA ARG A 138 1.17 -20.88 -14.24
C ARG A 138 1.68 -19.92 -13.17
N SER A 139 2.79 -19.25 -13.43
CA SER A 139 3.34 -18.23 -12.54
C SER A 139 2.44 -17.00 -12.50
N MET A 140 1.90 -16.55 -13.64
CA MET A 140 0.96 -15.42 -13.74
C MET A 140 -0.30 -15.66 -12.93
N VAL A 141 -0.97 -16.78 -13.09
CA VAL A 141 -2.18 -17.15 -12.31
C VAL A 141 -1.91 -17.14 -10.79
N ARG A 142 -0.70 -17.54 -10.38
CA ARG A 142 -0.32 -17.49 -8.97
C ARG A 142 -0.08 -16.07 -8.47
N MET A 143 0.56 -15.23 -9.30
CA MET A 143 0.85 -13.84 -8.99
C MET A 143 -0.41 -12.97 -9.01
N GLU A 144 -1.34 -13.21 -9.91
CA GLU A 144 -2.62 -12.53 -10.03
C GLU A 144 -3.37 -12.50 -8.71
N ARG A 145 -3.49 -13.65 -8.04
CA ARG A 145 -4.18 -13.75 -6.75
C ARG A 145 -3.61 -12.86 -5.65
N GLY A 146 -2.32 -12.54 -5.72
CA GLY A 146 -1.67 -11.69 -4.71
C GLY A 146 -1.48 -10.25 -5.13
N PHE A 147 -1.43 -9.97 -6.43
CA PHE A 147 -1.03 -8.68 -6.98
C PHE A 147 -2.15 -7.94 -7.72
N GLU A 148 -3.37 -8.52 -7.82
CA GLU A 148 -4.49 -7.93 -8.56
C GLU A 148 -4.67 -6.44 -8.26
N GLY A 149 -4.75 -6.07 -7.00
CA GLY A 149 -4.97 -4.69 -6.56
C GLY A 149 -3.70 -3.89 -6.28
N LEU A 150 -2.51 -4.47 -6.51
CA LEU A 150 -1.22 -3.83 -6.20
C LEU A 150 -0.45 -3.43 -7.47
N LEU A 151 -1.05 -3.55 -8.66
CA LEU A 151 -0.37 -3.24 -9.91
C LEU A 151 0.13 -1.79 -9.98
N GLU A 152 -0.60 -0.84 -9.42
CA GLU A 152 -0.23 0.58 -9.38
C GLU A 152 0.43 0.99 -8.06
N PHE A 153 0.82 0.03 -7.25
CA PHE A 153 1.49 0.28 -5.98
C PHE A 153 2.97 0.57 -6.18
N TYR A 154 3.30 1.85 -6.40
CA TYR A 154 4.67 2.32 -6.68
C TYR A 154 5.38 2.89 -5.46
N LYS A 155 4.63 3.34 -4.45
CA LYS A 155 5.12 4.03 -3.25
C LYS A 155 4.43 3.46 -2.02
N LEU A 156 5.07 3.58 -0.87
CA LEU A 156 4.44 3.26 0.40
C LEU A 156 3.19 4.15 0.61
N PRO A 157 2.10 3.58 1.13
CA PRO A 157 0.85 4.31 1.32
C PRO A 157 0.98 5.30 2.48
N GLY A 158 0.18 6.36 2.45
CA GLY A 158 0.08 7.33 3.55
C GLY A 158 -0.69 6.80 4.75
N ALA A 159 -1.63 5.90 4.52
CA ALA A 159 -2.38 5.17 5.54
C ALA A 159 -2.88 3.83 5.00
N VAL A 160 -3.25 2.93 5.91
CA VAL A 160 -3.84 1.63 5.59
C VAL A 160 -5.25 1.59 6.15
N PHE A 161 -6.25 1.24 5.33
CA PHE A 161 -7.61 0.97 5.79
C PHE A 161 -7.82 -0.54 5.87
N VAL A 162 -8.14 -1.04 7.06
CA VAL A 162 -8.19 -2.48 7.36
C VAL A 162 -9.58 -2.87 7.85
N ILE A 163 -10.16 -3.91 7.27
CA ILE A 163 -11.37 -4.55 7.78
C ILE A 163 -10.98 -5.82 8.54
N ASP A 164 -11.47 -5.95 9.78
CA ASP A 164 -11.14 -7.05 10.70
C ASP A 164 -9.62 -7.09 11.03
N ILE A 165 -9.22 -6.22 11.96
CA ILE A 165 -7.81 -6.09 12.38
C ILE A 165 -7.23 -7.36 12.99
N LYS A 166 -8.07 -8.26 13.48
CA LYS A 166 -7.64 -9.55 14.04
C LYS A 166 -7.22 -10.52 12.94
N ASN A 167 -7.97 -10.55 11.84
CA ASN A 167 -7.64 -11.37 10.70
C ASN A 167 -6.41 -10.82 9.94
N GLU A 168 -6.30 -9.50 9.89
CA GLU A 168 -5.22 -8.78 9.18
C GLU A 168 -4.09 -8.32 10.14
N GLU A 169 -3.86 -9.04 11.22
CA GLU A 169 -2.86 -8.69 12.24
C GLU A 169 -1.46 -8.45 11.64
N ILE A 170 -1.09 -9.23 10.62
CA ILE A 170 0.20 -9.09 9.93
C ILE A 170 0.29 -7.72 9.24
N ALA A 171 -0.77 -7.30 8.55
CA ALA A 171 -0.82 -6.00 7.86
C ALA A 171 -0.72 -4.84 8.85
N VAL A 172 -1.46 -4.92 9.95
CA VAL A 172 -1.44 -3.91 11.03
C VAL A 172 -0.06 -3.82 11.68
N ASN A 173 0.57 -4.96 11.98
CA ASN A 173 1.90 -5.00 12.57
C ASN A 173 2.98 -4.46 11.61
N GLU A 174 2.86 -4.72 10.30
CA GLU A 174 3.78 -4.15 9.30
C GLU A 174 3.61 -2.63 9.19
N ALA A 175 2.37 -2.13 9.14
CA ALA A 175 2.06 -0.71 9.12
C ALA A 175 2.63 0.00 10.37
N LYS A 176 2.44 -0.59 11.55
CA LYS A 176 2.97 -0.09 12.82
C LYS A 176 4.49 0.01 12.84
N ARG A 177 5.21 -1.00 12.30
CA ARG A 177 6.68 -1.00 12.21
C ARG A 177 7.23 0.13 11.33
N LEU A 178 6.47 0.53 10.32
CA LEU A 178 6.83 1.61 9.40
C LEU A 178 6.25 2.96 9.79
N HIS A 179 5.58 3.04 10.95
CA HIS A 179 4.88 4.25 11.41
C HIS A 179 3.83 4.77 10.40
N ILE A 180 3.23 3.85 9.63
CA ILE A 180 2.11 4.15 8.74
C ILE A 180 0.83 4.05 9.58
N PRO A 181 0.05 5.12 9.71
CA PRO A 181 -1.18 5.09 10.48
C PRO A 181 -2.19 4.12 9.84
N ALA A 182 -2.80 3.28 10.68
CA ALA A 182 -3.85 2.37 10.27
C ALA A 182 -5.21 2.89 10.75
N VAL A 183 -6.17 2.93 9.84
CA VAL A 183 -7.61 3.09 10.09
C VAL A 183 -8.21 1.69 10.06
N GLY A 184 -8.85 1.24 11.12
CA GLY A 184 -9.32 -0.14 11.18
C GLY A 184 -10.77 -0.25 11.64
N LEU A 185 -11.56 -1.07 10.95
CA LEU A 185 -12.83 -1.55 11.47
C LEU A 185 -12.53 -2.61 12.53
N VAL A 186 -12.98 -2.34 13.74
CA VAL A 186 -12.67 -3.11 14.95
C VAL A 186 -13.95 -3.65 15.53
N ASP A 187 -14.08 -4.97 15.56
CA ASP A 187 -15.19 -5.63 16.26
C ASP A 187 -14.79 -5.98 17.71
N THR A 188 -15.74 -6.40 18.49
CA THR A 188 -15.64 -6.70 19.93
C THR A 188 -14.62 -7.80 20.30
N ASN A 189 -14.15 -8.59 19.32
CA ASN A 189 -13.14 -9.64 19.49
C ASN A 189 -11.68 -9.15 19.35
N SER A 190 -11.49 -7.86 19.04
CA SER A 190 -10.24 -7.26 18.63
C SER A 190 -9.73 -6.23 19.64
N ASP A 191 -8.47 -5.82 19.54
CA ASP A 191 -7.83 -4.80 20.39
C ASP A 191 -7.78 -3.45 19.64
N PRO A 192 -8.59 -2.45 20.02
CA PRO A 192 -8.61 -1.16 19.34
C PRO A 192 -7.28 -0.39 19.43
N ALA A 193 -6.45 -0.66 20.42
CA ALA A 193 -5.15 0.00 20.59
C ALA A 193 -4.10 -0.40 19.53
N GLN A 194 -4.40 -1.38 18.69
CA GLN A 194 -3.51 -1.80 17.61
C GLN A 194 -3.49 -0.82 16.43
N VAL A 195 -4.54 -0.03 16.25
CA VAL A 195 -4.70 0.92 15.14
C VAL A 195 -4.75 2.35 15.63
N ALA A 196 -4.34 3.30 14.79
CA ALA A 196 -4.33 4.71 15.15
C ALA A 196 -5.74 5.31 15.17
N PHE A 197 -6.61 4.84 14.28
CA PHE A 197 -7.99 5.30 14.14
C PHE A 197 -8.92 4.07 14.16
N PRO A 198 -9.34 3.60 15.34
CA PRO A 198 -10.29 2.51 15.43
C PRO A 198 -11.70 3.00 15.07
N ILE A 199 -12.41 2.23 14.27
CA ILE A 199 -13.83 2.40 13.98
C ILE A 199 -14.55 1.22 14.61
N PRO A 200 -15.19 1.36 15.76
CA PRO A 200 -15.93 0.26 16.38
C PRO A 200 -17.13 -0.12 15.51
N GLY A 201 -17.30 -1.41 15.21
CA GLY A 201 -18.43 -1.83 14.39
C GLY A 201 -18.38 -3.29 13.98
N ASN A 202 -19.50 -3.76 13.46
CA ASN A 202 -19.69 -5.12 12.98
C ASN A 202 -18.92 -5.38 11.70
N ASP A 203 -18.04 -6.37 11.72
CA ASP A 203 -17.20 -6.77 10.58
C ASP A 203 -17.74 -8.01 9.83
N ASP A 204 -18.87 -8.60 10.26
CA ASP A 204 -19.51 -9.77 9.66
C ASP A 204 -20.67 -9.40 8.71
N ALA A 205 -21.45 -8.38 9.06
CA ALA A 205 -22.62 -8.01 8.30
C ALA A 205 -22.27 -7.21 7.04
N VAL A 206 -22.67 -7.70 5.87
CA VAL A 206 -22.42 -7.02 4.57
C VAL A 206 -22.98 -5.61 4.52
N LYS A 207 -24.15 -5.36 5.16
CA LYS A 207 -24.75 -4.02 5.23
C LYS A 207 -23.87 -3.06 6.05
N SER A 208 -23.39 -3.49 7.22
CA SER A 208 -22.47 -2.74 8.06
C SER A 208 -21.20 -2.38 7.30
N LEU A 209 -20.57 -3.38 6.67
CA LEU A 209 -19.37 -3.20 5.86
C LEU A 209 -19.58 -2.19 4.73
N ARG A 210 -20.70 -2.32 3.99
CA ARG A 210 -21.03 -1.42 2.88
C ARG A 210 -21.16 0.03 3.36
N THR A 211 -21.84 0.26 4.47
CA THR A 211 -22.07 1.59 5.05
C THR A 211 -20.73 2.23 5.46
N ILE A 212 -19.89 1.51 6.18
CA ILE A 212 -18.59 2.03 6.63
C ILE A 212 -17.63 2.25 5.46
N VAL A 213 -17.55 1.29 4.52
CA VAL A 213 -16.70 1.40 3.33
C VAL A 213 -17.14 2.57 2.46
N SER A 214 -18.44 2.81 2.30
CA SER A 214 -18.95 3.95 1.52
C SER A 214 -18.50 5.28 2.13
N VAL A 215 -18.57 5.46 3.46
CA VAL A 215 -18.10 6.68 4.13
C VAL A 215 -16.60 6.91 3.91
N ILE A 216 -15.79 5.86 4.02
CA ILE A 216 -14.34 5.98 3.78
C ILE A 216 -14.05 6.27 2.30
N THR A 217 -14.80 5.67 1.39
CA THR A 217 -14.69 5.93 -0.06
C THR A 217 -15.03 7.38 -0.39
N ASP A 218 -16.11 7.90 0.18
CA ASP A 218 -16.52 9.30 0.02
C ASP A 218 -15.44 10.27 0.56
N ALA A 219 -14.81 9.93 1.68
CA ALA A 219 -13.70 10.70 2.24
C ALA A 219 -12.48 10.70 1.32
N VAL A 220 -12.15 9.55 0.70
CA VAL A 220 -11.07 9.45 -0.29
C VAL A 220 -11.39 10.32 -1.52
N GLN A 221 -12.62 10.26 -2.03
CA GLN A 221 -13.06 11.07 -3.17
C GLN A 221 -13.03 12.58 -2.86
N ALA A 222 -13.47 12.98 -1.67
CA ALA A 222 -13.37 14.37 -1.20
C ALA A 222 -11.91 14.84 -1.16
N GLY A 223 -11.00 14.01 -0.65
CA GLY A 223 -9.56 14.29 -0.64
C GLY A 223 -8.96 14.41 -2.06
N LEU A 224 -9.36 13.55 -2.99
CA LEU A 224 -8.94 13.62 -4.39
C LEU A 224 -9.43 14.91 -5.07
N ASN A 225 -10.68 15.30 -4.84
CA ASN A 225 -11.26 16.54 -5.37
C ASN A 225 -10.51 17.76 -4.81
N ARG A 226 -10.25 17.79 -3.51
CA ARG A 226 -9.47 18.86 -2.87
C ARG A 226 -8.06 18.97 -3.45
N ARG A 227 -7.39 17.83 -3.65
CA ARG A 227 -6.08 17.76 -4.30
C ARG A 227 -6.11 18.30 -5.74
N ALA A 228 -7.15 17.97 -6.52
CA ALA A 228 -7.32 18.48 -7.89
C ALA A 228 -7.45 19.99 -7.92
N ILE A 229 -8.31 20.56 -7.06
CA ILE A 229 -8.50 22.02 -6.92
C ILE A 229 -7.20 22.71 -6.52
N GLU A 230 -6.46 22.18 -5.55
CA GLU A 230 -5.17 22.74 -5.14
C GLU A 230 -4.11 22.67 -6.25
N ALA A 231 -4.12 21.60 -7.06
CA ALA A 231 -3.21 21.44 -8.19
C ALA A 231 -3.52 22.44 -9.31
N GLU A 232 -4.79 22.70 -9.59
CA GLU A 232 -5.22 23.71 -10.55
C GLU A 232 -4.89 25.13 -10.08
N ALA A 233 -5.12 25.43 -8.81
CA ALA A 233 -4.75 26.71 -8.20
C ALA A 233 -3.23 26.97 -8.28
N LYS A 234 -2.41 25.94 -8.02
CA LYS A 234 -0.94 26.04 -8.18
C LYS A 234 -0.49 26.23 -9.62
N LYS A 235 -1.18 25.59 -10.59
CA LYS A 235 -0.91 25.80 -12.02
C LYS A 235 -1.29 27.22 -12.49
N ALA A 236 -2.41 27.74 -11.99
CA ALA A 236 -2.86 29.11 -12.31
C ALA A 236 -1.96 30.18 -11.66
N ALA A 237 -1.35 29.88 -10.50
CA ALA A 237 -0.43 30.78 -9.80
C ALA A 237 1.02 30.71 -10.31
N ALA A 238 1.37 29.72 -11.14
CA ALA A 238 2.69 29.65 -11.76
C ALA A 238 2.82 30.74 -12.83
N PRO A 239 3.82 31.67 -12.74
CA PRO A 239 3.99 32.70 -13.75
C PRO A 239 4.27 32.04 -15.10
N ALA A 240 3.51 32.44 -16.13
CA ALA A 240 3.74 32.02 -17.50
C ALA A 240 5.22 32.30 -17.84
N LYS A 241 6.00 31.25 -18.08
CA LYS A 241 7.29 31.39 -18.73
C LYS A 241 7.01 32.00 -20.09
N GLN A 242 7.30 33.31 -20.23
CA GLN A 242 7.33 33.94 -21.51
C GLN A 242 8.30 33.17 -22.40
N GLU A 243 7.80 32.54 -23.43
CA GLU A 243 8.61 32.11 -24.56
C GLU A 243 9.18 33.38 -25.18
N ILE A 244 10.44 33.63 -24.89
CA ILE A 244 11.20 34.65 -25.63
C ILE A 244 11.45 34.01 -27.01
N THR A 245 10.59 34.33 -27.95
CA THR A 245 10.87 34.17 -29.37
C THR A 245 12.06 35.08 -29.71
N PRO A 246 13.17 34.57 -30.27
CA PRO A 246 14.19 35.44 -30.82
C PRO A 246 13.65 36.06 -32.09
N ALA A 247 13.23 37.31 -31.96
CA ALA A 247 12.99 38.16 -33.15
C ALA A 247 14.33 38.42 -33.84
N ASN A 248 14.31 38.16 -35.12
CA ASN A 248 15.26 38.47 -36.13
C ASN A 248 15.76 39.91 -36.00
N GLU A 249 17.06 40.15 -35.76
CA GLU A 249 17.70 41.40 -36.13
C GLU A 249 18.97 41.11 -36.92
N ALA A 250 18.95 41.70 -38.09
CA ALA A 250 19.99 41.68 -39.09
C ALA A 250 21.17 42.58 -38.73
N ALA A 251 22.34 42.19 -39.18
CA ALA A 251 23.49 42.99 -39.54
C ALA A 251 24.22 43.79 -38.44
N GLY A 252 25.40 43.37 -38.16
CA GLY A 252 26.42 44.10 -37.39
C GLY A 252 27.71 43.33 -37.31
N ASP A 253 28.57 43.54 -38.30
CA ASP A 253 29.96 43.06 -38.37
C ASP A 253 30.74 43.49 -37.11
N VAL A 254 31.21 42.53 -36.32
CA VAL A 254 32.31 42.75 -35.36
C VAL A 254 33.21 41.52 -35.35
N THR A 255 34.33 41.69 -36.02
CA THR A 255 35.50 40.81 -35.93
C THR A 255 36.04 40.76 -34.50
N ILE A 256 35.89 39.64 -33.83
CA ILE A 256 36.57 39.35 -32.57
C ILE A 256 37.65 38.28 -32.83
N SER A 257 38.86 38.74 -32.57
CA SER A 257 40.15 38.07 -32.81
C SER A 257 40.31 36.67 -32.18
N ALA A 258 40.91 35.79 -32.95
CA ALA A 258 41.17 34.37 -32.70
C ALA A 258 42.17 34.04 -31.59
N GLU A 259 42.39 34.92 -30.60
CA GLU A 259 43.40 34.71 -29.54
C GLU A 259 42.86 34.19 -28.21
N LEU A 260 41.55 34.18 -27.97
CA LEU A 260 40.97 33.70 -26.69
C LEU A 260 40.57 32.23 -26.65
N LEU A 261 40.83 31.47 -27.72
CA LEU A 261 40.47 30.04 -27.81
C LEU A 261 41.65 29.06 -27.58
N LYS A 262 42.85 29.57 -27.29
CA LYS A 262 44.04 28.71 -27.10
C LYS A 262 44.38 28.38 -25.66
N ASP A 263 43.87 29.06 -24.67
CA ASP A 263 44.24 28.86 -23.27
C ASP A 263 43.38 27.82 -22.48
N ASN A 264 42.32 27.29 -23.09
CA ASN A 264 41.48 26.30 -22.42
C ASN A 264 41.70 24.83 -22.86
N MET A 265 42.68 24.52 -23.68
CA MET A 265 42.94 23.16 -24.16
C MET A 265 44.21 22.49 -23.56
N LEU A 266 44.80 23.06 -22.53
CA LEU A 266 46.05 22.51 -21.93
C LEU A 266 45.94 21.99 -20.50
N ALA A 267 44.72 21.83 -19.92
CA ALA A 267 44.54 21.43 -18.53
C ALA A 267 44.06 19.98 -18.30
N GLU A 268 43.90 19.16 -19.33
CA GLU A 268 43.48 17.77 -19.15
C GLU A 268 44.43 16.76 -19.80
N LYS A 269 45.58 16.52 -19.17
CA LYS A 269 46.34 15.26 -19.34
C LYS A 269 47.32 15.08 -18.19
N LYS A 270 46.92 14.36 -17.11
CA LYS A 270 47.87 13.61 -16.30
C LYS A 270 47.28 12.23 -15.95
N PRO A 271 48.03 11.12 -16.20
CA PRO A 271 47.54 9.78 -15.95
C PRO A 271 47.77 9.36 -14.49
N ALA A 272 46.77 8.77 -13.87
CA ALA A 272 46.92 8.11 -12.57
C ALA A 272 47.59 6.77 -12.72
N ARG A 273 48.76 6.62 -12.07
CA ARG A 273 49.54 5.38 -11.93
C ARG A 273 48.79 4.41 -11.02
N GLY A 274 48.74 3.16 -11.48
CA GLY A 274 48.18 2.03 -10.75
C GLY A 274 49.01 1.64 -9.52
N ARG A 275 48.30 1.07 -8.55
CA ARG A 275 48.89 0.28 -7.48
C ARG A 275 48.12 -1.01 -7.34
N ALA A 276 48.67 -2.08 -7.88
CA ALA A 276 48.27 -3.45 -7.66
C ALA A 276 48.57 -3.83 -6.21
N THR A 277 47.59 -4.39 -5.49
CA THR A 277 47.86 -5.20 -4.32
C THR A 277 47.11 -6.51 -4.44
N THR A 278 47.87 -7.53 -4.69
CA THR A 278 47.55 -8.94 -4.63
C THR A 278 47.05 -9.32 -3.24
N ARG A 279 45.88 -9.92 -3.13
CA ARG A 279 45.44 -10.62 -1.93
C ARG A 279 45.18 -12.08 -2.23
N LYS A 280 45.97 -12.94 -1.60
CA LYS A 280 45.93 -14.40 -1.57
C LYS A 280 44.57 -14.94 -1.09
N PRO A 281 44.07 -16.07 -1.59
CA PRO A 281 42.88 -16.74 -1.07
C PRO A 281 43.20 -17.53 0.20
N ALA A 282 42.35 -17.38 1.23
CA ALA A 282 42.44 -18.13 2.48
C ALA A 282 41.76 -19.50 2.36
N ALA A 283 42.42 -20.49 2.94
CA ALA A 283 42.11 -21.90 2.92
C ALA A 283 40.77 -22.26 3.62
N ARG A 284 40.04 -23.16 3.00
CA ARG A 284 38.85 -23.83 3.52
C ARG A 284 39.21 -24.84 4.62
N LYS A 285 38.64 -24.72 5.83
CA LYS A 285 38.71 -25.74 6.87
C LYS A 285 37.67 -26.85 6.63
N PRO A 286 37.98 -28.13 6.94
CA PRO A 286 37.08 -29.24 6.71
C PRO A 286 35.97 -29.36 7.81
N ARG A 287 34.79 -29.81 7.39
CA ARG A 287 33.65 -30.14 8.22
C ARG A 287 33.93 -31.38 9.09
N SER A 288 33.76 -31.28 10.38
CA SER A 288 33.73 -32.41 11.33
C SER A 288 32.41 -33.19 11.25
N ALA A 289 32.56 -34.52 11.28
CA ALA A 289 31.47 -35.48 11.20
C ALA A 289 30.63 -35.55 12.47
N LYS A 290 29.35 -35.83 12.27
CA LYS A 290 28.31 -36.10 13.28
C LYS A 290 28.42 -37.52 13.82
N PRO A 291 28.36 -37.80 15.12
CA PRO A 291 28.24 -39.17 15.61
C PRO A 291 26.78 -39.67 15.55
N ALA A 292 26.66 -40.95 15.27
CA ALA A 292 25.43 -41.72 15.15
C ALA A 292 24.72 -41.90 16.51
N ALA A 293 23.38 -41.85 16.47
CA ALA A 293 22.53 -42.19 17.60
C ALA A 293 22.42 -43.70 17.78
N ALA A 294 22.64 -44.17 19.01
CA ALA A 294 22.40 -45.54 19.45
C ALA A 294 20.92 -45.72 19.82
N THR A 295 20.33 -46.75 19.30
CA THR A 295 19.06 -47.34 19.68
C THR A 295 19.19 -47.99 21.05
N ALA A 296 18.26 -47.72 21.96
CA ALA A 296 17.97 -48.58 23.12
C ALA A 296 16.47 -48.86 23.17
N THR A 297 16.16 -50.13 23.07
CA THR A 297 14.91 -50.84 23.32
C THR A 297 14.72 -51.15 24.80
N ALA A 298 13.44 -51.40 25.17
CA ALA A 298 12.89 -52.05 26.40
C ALA A 298 12.63 -51.07 27.57
N GLU A 299 11.50 -51.06 28.23
CA GLU A 299 10.38 -51.99 28.55
C GLU A 299 9.10 -51.20 28.74
#